data_c7b417d863ffedb1ae477030edd3f343
#
_entry.id   c7b417d863ffedb1ae477030edd3f343
#
_cell.length_a   1.000
_cell.length_b   1.000
_cell.length_c   1.000
_cell.angle_alpha   90.00
_cell.angle_beta   90.00
_cell.angle_gamma   90.00
#
_symmetry.space_group_name_H-M   'P 1'
#
loop_
_entity.id
_entity.type
_entity.pdbx_description
1 polymer ?
#
loop_
_entity_poly.entity_id
_entity_poly.type
_entity_poly.pdbx_seq_one_letter_code
_entity_poly.pdbx_strand_id
1 'polypeptide(L)'
;MLRVWLTAIAVGGMMGMITYPLPVQAEQSAPKPCSQPLTTLIPQLLTDLPSYTNRVTQRAQMFDLEIPLDTYILIVGNADFDPLPLPQQQWQPTVKNTTQQVFFTTLEREYTQQRAIERQNFYWAFFVQTRQGWQLAVLYQQLGGESPNSPTSPRRDASTGSIAQGINLWLRDCQAGVFDQAP
;
A
#
# COMPACT_ATOMS: atom_id res chain seq x y z
N MET A 1 -42.99 -90.68 -15.88
CA MET A 1 -43.26 -89.24 -15.62
C MET A 1 -42.01 -88.65 -14.96
N LEU A 2 -41.15 -88.05 -15.75
CA LEU A 2 -39.81 -87.51 -15.33
C LEU A 2 -39.87 -85.97 -15.33
N ARG A 3 -39.80 -85.39 -14.13
CA ARG A 3 -39.74 -83.91 -13.98
C ARG A 3 -38.28 -83.48 -13.99
N VAL A 4 -37.90 -82.75 -15.03
CA VAL A 4 -36.58 -82.10 -15.14
C VAL A 4 -36.68 -80.75 -14.49
N TRP A 5 -35.79 -80.45 -13.49
CA TRP A 5 -35.62 -79.16 -12.90
C TRP A 5 -34.47 -78.44 -13.64
N LEU A 6 -34.80 -77.33 -14.26
CA LEU A 6 -33.79 -76.40 -14.84
C LEU A 6 -33.41 -75.38 -13.77
N THR A 7 -32.14 -75.43 -13.35
CA THR A 7 -31.55 -74.46 -12.46
C THR A 7 -30.99 -73.33 -13.33
N ALA A 8 -31.55 -72.10 -13.17
CA ALA A 8 -31.01 -70.90 -13.80
C ALA A 8 -29.88 -70.35 -12.96
N ILE A 9 -28.67 -70.20 -13.57
CA ILE A 9 -27.50 -69.58 -12.99
C ILE A 9 -27.59 -68.10 -13.37
N ALA A 10 -27.79 -67.22 -12.36
CA ALA A 10 -27.71 -65.75 -12.53
C ALA A 10 -26.28 -65.36 -12.45
N VAL A 11 -25.70 -64.86 -13.57
CA VAL A 11 -24.38 -64.20 -13.64
C VAL A 11 -24.58 -62.73 -13.26
N GLY A 12 -24.22 -62.41 -12.03
CA GLY A 12 -24.18 -61.01 -11.54
C GLY A 12 -23.01 -60.25 -12.14
N GLY A 13 -23.28 -59.39 -13.12
CA GLY A 13 -22.29 -58.46 -13.64
C GLY A 13 -22.03 -57.30 -12.64
N MET A 14 -20.85 -57.31 -12.06
CA MET A 14 -20.36 -56.22 -11.19
C MET A 14 -19.90 -55.04 -12.06
N MET A 15 -20.79 -54.04 -12.25
CA MET A 15 -20.50 -52.81 -12.98
C MET A 15 -19.61 -51.93 -12.08
N GLY A 16 -18.29 -51.97 -12.30
CA GLY A 16 -17.35 -51.08 -11.65
C GLY A 16 -17.55 -49.62 -12.11
N MET A 17 -18.02 -48.77 -11.20
CA MET A 17 -18.05 -47.31 -11.44
C MET A 17 -16.63 -46.79 -11.50
N ILE A 18 -16.16 -46.44 -12.71
CA ILE A 18 -14.93 -45.69 -12.92
C ILE A 18 -15.23 -44.24 -12.59
N THR A 19 -14.82 -43.78 -11.42
CA THR A 19 -14.86 -42.35 -11.04
C THR A 19 -13.68 -41.68 -11.67
N TYR A 20 -13.90 -40.87 -12.72
CA TYR A 20 -12.87 -39.97 -13.28
C TYR A 20 -12.68 -38.81 -12.30
N PRO A 21 -11.42 -38.52 -11.86
CA PRO A 21 -11.16 -37.33 -11.09
C PRO A 21 -11.41 -36.11 -12.00
N LEU A 22 -12.31 -35.23 -11.59
CA LEU A 22 -12.50 -33.94 -12.24
C LEU A 22 -11.18 -33.14 -12.13
N PRO A 23 -10.71 -32.47 -13.22
CA PRO A 23 -9.54 -31.61 -13.13
C PRO A 23 -9.85 -30.49 -12.13
N VAL A 24 -9.09 -30.43 -11.04
CA VAL A 24 -9.06 -29.28 -10.15
C VAL A 24 -8.47 -28.15 -10.98
N GLN A 25 -9.35 -27.27 -11.47
CA GLN A 25 -8.91 -25.99 -12.05
C GLN A 25 -8.26 -25.23 -10.91
N ALA A 26 -6.93 -25.02 -11.03
CA ALA A 26 -6.24 -24.06 -10.18
C ALA A 26 -6.91 -22.71 -10.44
N GLU A 27 -7.67 -22.25 -9.45
CA GLU A 27 -8.27 -20.92 -9.43
C GLU A 27 -7.11 -19.94 -9.56
N GLN A 28 -6.99 -19.34 -10.75
CA GLN A 28 -6.04 -18.26 -10.98
C GLN A 28 -6.54 -17.12 -10.09
N SER A 29 -5.97 -17.04 -8.87
CA SER A 29 -6.25 -15.93 -7.97
C SER A 29 -5.95 -14.64 -8.75
N ALA A 30 -6.96 -13.77 -8.85
CA ALA A 30 -6.81 -12.43 -9.41
C ALA A 30 -5.56 -11.77 -8.80
N PRO A 31 -4.76 -11.05 -9.59
CA PRO A 31 -3.58 -10.39 -9.06
C PRO A 31 -3.99 -9.56 -7.86
N LYS A 32 -3.32 -9.77 -6.73
CA LYS A 32 -3.60 -9.00 -5.51
C LYS A 32 -3.49 -7.52 -5.86
N PRO A 33 -4.48 -6.68 -5.50
CA PRO A 33 -4.54 -5.28 -5.93
C PRO A 33 -3.24 -4.52 -5.69
N CYS A 34 -2.55 -4.82 -4.58
CA CYS A 34 -1.27 -4.20 -4.20
C CYS A 34 -0.03 -4.77 -4.89
N SER A 35 -0.16 -5.66 -5.87
CA SER A 35 0.97 -6.16 -6.68
C SER A 35 1.16 -5.41 -8.01
N GLN A 36 0.27 -4.46 -8.31
CA GLN A 36 0.35 -3.62 -9.50
C GLN A 36 1.61 -2.75 -9.49
N PRO A 37 2.05 -2.25 -10.67
CA PRO A 37 3.14 -1.29 -10.73
C PRO A 37 2.91 -0.08 -9.84
N LEU A 38 3.97 0.45 -9.23
CA LEU A 38 3.87 1.58 -8.31
C LEU A 38 3.25 2.81 -8.98
N THR A 39 3.51 3.01 -10.27
CA THR A 39 2.92 4.09 -11.09
C THR A 39 1.39 4.03 -11.15
N THR A 40 0.80 2.85 -10.99
CA THR A 40 -0.66 2.66 -10.94
C THR A 40 -1.20 2.86 -9.53
N LEU A 41 -0.47 2.42 -8.50
CA LEU A 41 -0.92 2.47 -7.11
C LEU A 41 -0.81 3.86 -6.48
N ILE A 42 0.26 4.60 -6.80
CA ILE A 42 0.56 5.87 -6.16
C ILE A 42 -0.52 6.94 -6.38
N PRO A 43 -1.12 7.12 -7.56
CA PRO A 43 -2.21 8.09 -7.73
C PRO A 43 -3.37 7.84 -6.76
N GLN A 44 -3.77 6.57 -6.56
CA GLN A 44 -4.81 6.21 -5.61
C GLN A 44 -4.36 6.43 -4.17
N LEU A 45 -3.15 5.97 -3.81
CA LEU A 45 -2.57 6.22 -2.50
C LEU A 45 -2.59 7.71 -2.16
N LEU A 46 -2.13 8.58 -3.06
CA LEU A 46 -2.09 10.03 -2.81
C LEU A 46 -3.48 10.65 -2.68
N THR A 47 -4.46 10.13 -3.40
CA THR A 47 -5.87 10.56 -3.25
C THR A 47 -6.39 10.25 -1.84
N ASP A 48 -6.05 9.08 -1.30
CA ASP A 48 -6.54 8.61 0.00
C ASP A 48 -5.68 9.12 1.18
N LEU A 49 -4.43 9.51 0.91
CA LEU A 49 -3.42 9.83 1.91
C LEU A 49 -3.87 10.86 2.95
N PRO A 50 -4.58 11.95 2.60
CA PRO A 50 -5.11 12.90 3.59
C PRO A 50 -5.99 12.21 4.63
N SER A 51 -6.89 11.32 4.19
CA SER A 51 -7.79 10.60 5.09
C SER A 51 -7.04 9.67 6.04
N TYR A 52 -6.05 8.93 5.52
CA TYR A 52 -5.23 8.02 6.33
C TYR A 52 -4.37 8.76 7.33
N THR A 53 -3.68 9.80 6.88
CA THR A 53 -2.77 10.57 7.74
C THR A 53 -3.51 11.36 8.81
N ASN A 54 -4.63 12.01 8.46
CA ASN A 54 -5.42 12.76 9.44
C ASN A 54 -5.98 11.84 10.54
N ARG A 55 -6.36 10.60 10.20
CA ARG A 55 -6.74 9.60 11.22
C ARG A 55 -5.57 9.20 12.14
N VAL A 56 -4.35 9.08 11.60
CA VAL A 56 -3.14 8.82 12.40
C VAL A 56 -2.91 9.96 13.37
N THR A 57 -2.94 11.19 12.89
CA THR A 57 -2.73 12.40 13.71
C THR A 57 -3.77 12.50 14.83
N GLN A 58 -5.05 12.32 14.51
CA GLN A 58 -6.13 12.35 15.51
C GLN A 58 -5.95 11.28 16.60
N ARG A 59 -5.51 10.07 16.23
CA ARG A 59 -5.23 9.03 17.23
C ARG A 59 -4.06 9.38 18.13
N ALA A 60 -2.98 9.94 17.56
CA ALA A 60 -1.83 10.37 18.36
C ALA A 60 -2.21 11.42 19.39
N GLN A 61 -3.05 12.38 19.02
CA GLN A 61 -3.58 13.43 19.91
C GLN A 61 -4.42 12.87 21.08
N MET A 62 -5.16 11.79 20.86
CA MET A 62 -5.94 11.15 21.93
C MET A 62 -5.07 10.56 23.04
N PHE A 63 -3.81 10.24 22.76
CA PHE A 63 -2.88 9.60 23.71
C PHE A 63 -1.87 10.57 24.32
N ASP A 64 -1.66 11.73 23.69
CA ASP A 64 -0.68 12.72 24.13
C ASP A 64 -1.33 14.10 24.23
N LEU A 65 -1.83 14.41 25.44
CA LEU A 65 -2.51 15.67 25.73
C LEU A 65 -1.57 16.90 25.73
N GLU A 66 -0.26 16.69 25.60
CA GLU A 66 0.76 17.76 25.62
C GLU A 66 1.23 18.18 24.23
N ILE A 67 0.81 17.50 23.15
CA ILE A 67 1.16 17.92 21.79
C ILE A 67 0.16 18.99 21.31
N PRO A 68 0.55 20.28 21.32
CA PRO A 68 -0.38 21.38 20.97
C PRO A 68 -0.54 21.59 19.46
N LEU A 69 -0.13 20.66 18.61
CA LEU A 69 -0.05 20.90 17.17
C LEU A 69 -0.97 19.97 16.40
N ASP A 70 -2.20 20.42 16.21
CA ASP A 70 -3.12 19.83 15.25
C ASP A 70 -2.60 20.11 13.84
N THR A 71 -1.88 19.14 13.27
CA THR A 71 -1.46 19.22 11.87
C THR A 71 -2.39 18.39 11.01
N TYR A 72 -2.97 19.03 9.98
CA TYR A 72 -3.85 18.38 9.01
C TYR A 72 -3.26 18.48 7.61
N ILE A 73 -3.33 17.37 6.87
CA ILE A 73 -3.13 17.42 5.43
C ILE A 73 -4.42 17.93 4.78
N LEU A 74 -4.29 19.00 4.01
CA LEU A 74 -5.40 19.58 3.26
C LEU A 74 -5.45 19.04 1.83
N ILE A 75 -4.28 18.93 1.17
CA ILE A 75 -4.18 18.50 -0.22
C ILE A 75 -2.84 17.80 -0.46
N VAL A 76 -2.82 16.92 -1.46
CA VAL A 76 -1.61 16.25 -1.94
C VAL A 76 -1.44 16.55 -3.43
N GLY A 77 -0.23 16.95 -3.83
CA GLY A 77 0.11 17.20 -5.23
C GLY A 77 0.32 15.90 -6.02
N ASN A 78 0.49 16.03 -7.34
CA ASN A 78 0.77 14.91 -8.22
C ASN A 78 2.11 14.25 -7.88
N ALA A 79 2.18 12.94 -8.16
CA ALA A 79 3.41 12.17 -8.01
C ALA A 79 4.39 12.45 -9.15
N ASP A 80 5.67 12.52 -8.79
CA ASP A 80 6.79 12.50 -9.72
C ASP A 80 7.65 11.26 -9.41
N PHE A 81 7.95 10.48 -10.46
CA PHE A 81 8.71 9.23 -10.36
C PHE A 81 10.16 9.39 -10.80
N ASP A 82 10.59 10.61 -11.16
CA ASP A 82 11.96 10.88 -11.55
C ASP A 82 12.91 10.74 -10.37
N PRO A 83 14.04 10.04 -10.55
CA PRO A 83 15.00 9.86 -9.47
C PRO A 83 15.58 11.21 -9.06
N LEU A 84 15.68 11.45 -7.75
CA LEU A 84 16.42 12.57 -7.23
C LEU A 84 17.86 12.54 -7.77
N PRO A 85 18.38 13.65 -8.27
CA PRO A 85 19.80 13.78 -8.46
C PRO A 85 20.48 13.79 -7.08
N LEU A 86 20.90 12.61 -6.62
CA LEU A 86 21.73 12.52 -5.42
C LEU A 86 23.09 13.09 -5.76
N PRO A 87 23.59 14.12 -5.03
CA PRO A 87 24.82 14.82 -5.38
C PRO A 87 26.09 13.98 -5.31
N GLN A 88 26.02 12.71 -4.89
CA GLN A 88 27.17 11.81 -4.84
C GLN A 88 26.76 10.36 -5.07
N GLN A 89 26.50 9.99 -6.32
CA GLN A 89 26.49 8.58 -6.69
C GLN A 89 27.92 8.05 -6.85
N GLN A 90 28.68 7.96 -5.77
CA GLN A 90 29.90 7.15 -5.73
C GLN A 90 29.61 5.67 -5.42
N TRP A 91 28.37 5.32 -5.17
CA TRP A 91 27.95 3.96 -4.90
C TRP A 91 27.00 3.48 -6.00
N GLN A 92 27.53 2.74 -6.95
CA GLN A 92 26.69 1.92 -7.84
C GLN A 92 26.34 0.64 -7.09
N PRO A 93 25.06 0.45 -6.69
CA PRO A 93 24.70 -0.82 -6.05
C PRO A 93 24.89 -1.96 -7.04
N THR A 94 25.71 -2.93 -6.68
CA THR A 94 25.97 -4.16 -7.46
C THR A 94 24.74 -5.08 -7.51
N VAL A 95 23.69 -4.76 -6.75
CA VAL A 95 22.41 -5.48 -6.70
C VAL A 95 21.37 -4.69 -7.51
N LYS A 96 20.58 -5.37 -8.34
CA LYS A 96 19.42 -4.77 -9.02
C LYS A 96 18.64 -3.93 -8.00
N ASN A 97 18.66 -2.62 -8.18
CA ASN A 97 17.95 -1.71 -7.27
C ASN A 97 16.44 -1.92 -7.46
N THR A 98 15.81 -2.64 -6.54
CA THR A 98 14.35 -2.86 -6.51
C THR A 98 13.61 -1.70 -5.85
N THR A 99 14.33 -0.67 -5.45
CA THR A 99 13.77 0.51 -4.80
C THR A 99 13.27 1.48 -5.87
N GLN A 100 12.02 1.89 -5.74
CA GLN A 100 11.43 2.93 -6.58
C GLN A 100 11.18 4.17 -5.73
N GLN A 101 11.48 5.34 -6.31
CA GLN A 101 11.30 6.63 -5.67
C GLN A 101 10.03 7.29 -6.19
N VAL A 102 9.33 7.97 -5.28
CA VAL A 102 8.20 8.83 -5.59
C VAL A 102 8.37 10.15 -4.86
N PHE A 103 8.32 11.23 -5.59
CA PHE A 103 8.25 12.58 -5.02
C PHE A 103 6.80 13.07 -5.07
N PHE A 104 6.35 13.72 -4.00
CA PHE A 104 5.06 14.40 -3.95
C PHE A 104 5.10 15.57 -2.97
N THR A 105 4.12 16.45 -3.07
CA THR A 105 3.96 17.61 -2.18
C THR A 105 2.65 17.53 -1.43
N THR A 106 2.63 18.10 -0.23
CA THR A 106 1.42 18.30 0.55
C THR A 106 1.19 19.77 0.83
N LEU A 107 -0.06 20.16 1.02
CA LEU A 107 -0.42 21.38 1.72
C LEU A 107 -0.93 20.97 3.10
N GLU A 108 -0.24 21.39 4.13
CA GLU A 108 -0.53 21.04 5.51
C GLU A 108 -0.88 22.29 6.31
N ARG A 109 -1.88 22.17 7.18
CA ARG A 109 -2.25 23.22 8.12
C ARG A 109 -1.81 22.79 9.51
N GLU A 110 -0.97 23.60 10.12
CA GLU A 110 -0.45 23.45 11.46
C GLU A 110 -1.07 24.52 12.36
N TYR A 111 -1.66 24.10 13.47
CA TYR A 111 -2.23 25.02 14.45
C TYR A 111 -1.22 25.27 15.57
N THR A 112 -0.84 26.53 15.73
CA THR A 112 -0.07 26.99 16.89
C THR A 112 -1.01 27.67 17.87
N GLN A 113 -0.55 27.96 19.10
CA GLN A 113 -1.36 28.66 20.10
C GLN A 113 -1.88 30.04 19.63
N GLN A 114 -1.28 30.63 18.61
CA GLN A 114 -1.61 31.98 18.16
C GLN A 114 -2.22 32.06 16.77
N ARG A 115 -1.96 31.08 15.90
CA ARG A 115 -2.41 31.12 14.50
C ARG A 115 -2.40 29.74 13.84
N ALA A 116 -3.18 29.62 12.76
CA ALA A 116 -3.02 28.54 11.81
C ALA A 116 -2.00 28.94 10.74
N ILE A 117 -1.07 28.02 10.44
CA ILE A 117 -0.05 28.20 9.41
C ILE A 117 -0.29 27.15 8.34
N GLU A 118 -0.42 27.57 7.10
CA GLU A 118 -0.43 26.67 5.95
C GLU A 118 0.96 26.59 5.33
N ARG A 119 1.41 25.37 5.10
CA ARG A 119 2.75 25.13 4.59
C ARG A 119 2.73 24.06 3.53
N GLN A 120 3.39 24.32 2.41
CA GLN A 120 3.67 23.30 1.42
C GLN A 120 4.90 22.51 1.87
N ASN A 121 4.75 21.20 2.02
CA ASN A 121 5.85 20.30 2.38
C ASN A 121 6.17 19.38 1.21
N PHE A 122 7.41 18.91 1.18
CA PHE A 122 7.97 18.11 0.09
C PHE A 122 8.40 16.76 0.64
N TYR A 123 8.03 15.68 -0.06
CA TYR A 123 8.28 14.31 0.37
C TYR A 123 8.94 13.49 -0.73
N TRP A 124 9.94 12.69 -0.34
CA TRP A 124 10.58 11.67 -1.18
C TRP A 124 10.38 10.33 -0.50
N ALA A 125 9.49 9.53 -1.05
CA ALA A 125 9.17 8.19 -0.57
C ALA A 125 9.91 7.15 -1.40
N PHE A 126 10.57 6.21 -0.72
CA PHE A 126 11.28 5.11 -1.34
C PHE A 126 10.54 3.81 -1.04
N PHE A 127 10.10 3.14 -2.07
CA PHE A 127 9.34 1.91 -1.98
C PHE A 127 10.17 0.72 -2.44
N VAL A 128 10.00 -0.42 -1.77
CA VAL A 128 10.59 -1.70 -2.16
C VAL A 128 9.49 -2.71 -2.44
N GLN A 129 9.67 -3.51 -3.48
CA GLN A 129 8.76 -4.60 -3.78
C GLN A 129 9.19 -5.86 -3.04
N THR A 130 8.27 -6.42 -2.26
CA THR A 130 8.45 -7.66 -1.51
C THR A 130 7.50 -8.74 -2.02
N ARG A 131 7.61 -9.96 -1.48
CA ARG A 131 6.66 -11.05 -1.79
C ARG A 131 5.23 -10.74 -1.32
N GLN A 132 5.06 -9.83 -0.37
CA GLN A 132 3.78 -9.42 0.19
C GLN A 132 3.18 -8.19 -0.52
N GLY A 133 3.93 -7.56 -1.42
CA GLY A 133 3.56 -6.33 -2.11
C GLY A 133 4.55 -5.19 -1.83
N TRP A 134 4.15 -3.98 -2.13
CA TRP A 134 4.95 -2.79 -1.90
C TRP A 134 5.04 -2.43 -0.42
N GLN A 135 6.21 -1.97 0.00
CA GLN A 135 6.48 -1.45 1.35
C GLN A 135 7.23 -0.13 1.25
N LEU A 136 6.92 0.80 2.13
CA LEU A 136 7.69 2.03 2.31
C LEU A 136 8.98 1.69 3.06
N ALA A 137 10.13 1.91 2.41
CA ALA A 137 11.45 1.67 3.00
C ALA A 137 11.93 2.88 3.80
N VAL A 138 11.81 4.09 3.22
CA VAL A 138 12.19 5.33 3.86
C VAL A 138 11.38 6.49 3.30
N LEU A 139 11.12 7.50 4.13
CA LEU A 139 10.49 8.75 3.74
C LEU A 139 11.36 9.91 4.20
N TYR A 140 11.74 10.76 3.26
CA TYR A 140 12.36 12.04 3.58
C TYR A 140 11.35 13.17 3.43
N GLN A 141 11.46 14.15 4.32
CA GLN A 141 10.65 15.37 4.34
C GLN A 141 11.53 16.61 4.28
N GLN A 142 11.04 17.61 3.58
CA GLN A 142 11.54 18.98 3.62
C GLN A 142 10.35 19.91 3.85
N LEU A 143 10.40 20.70 4.91
CA LEU A 143 9.34 21.66 5.21
C LEU A 143 9.51 22.88 4.30
N GLY A 144 8.41 23.33 3.72
CA GLY A 144 8.36 24.59 3.01
C GLY A 144 8.49 25.79 3.95
N GLY A 145 8.79 26.94 3.40
CA GLY A 145 8.81 28.18 4.17
C GLY A 145 7.39 28.61 4.57
N GLU A 146 7.29 29.43 5.61
CA GLU A 146 6.02 30.00 6.06
C GLU A 146 5.43 31.06 5.10
N SER A 147 6.23 31.50 4.15
CA SER A 147 5.81 32.40 3.08
C SER A 147 6.56 32.04 1.79
N PRO A 148 6.09 32.50 0.60
CA PRO A 148 6.68 32.14 -0.68
C PRO A 148 8.19 32.44 -0.81
N ASN A 149 8.70 33.40 -0.06
CA ASN A 149 10.10 33.82 -0.07
C ASN A 149 10.90 33.31 1.15
N SER A 150 10.28 32.54 2.04
CA SER A 150 10.97 31.98 3.20
C SER A 150 11.78 30.75 2.79
N PRO A 151 12.98 30.54 3.39
CA PRO A 151 13.77 29.36 3.11
C PRO A 151 13.06 28.09 3.56
N THR A 152 13.27 27.02 2.82
CA THR A 152 12.81 25.68 3.19
C THR A 152 13.75 25.08 4.25
N SER A 153 13.24 24.13 5.05
CA SER A 153 14.07 23.40 6.00
C SER A 153 15.10 22.50 5.29
N PRO A 154 16.17 22.08 5.96
CA PRO A 154 16.95 20.94 5.52
C PRO A 154 16.05 19.68 5.38
N ARG A 155 16.43 18.79 4.47
CA ARG A 155 15.79 17.49 4.33
C ARG A 155 16.09 16.61 5.55
N ARG A 156 15.08 15.92 6.08
CA ARG A 156 15.17 15.06 7.25
C ARG A 156 14.46 13.74 7.03
N ASP A 157 14.83 12.71 7.76
CA ASP A 157 14.08 11.45 7.83
C ASP A 157 12.74 11.67 8.54
N ALA A 158 11.66 11.24 7.89
CA ALA A 158 10.28 11.31 8.38
C ALA A 158 9.60 9.94 8.36
N SER A 159 10.38 8.85 8.33
CA SER A 159 9.87 7.47 8.22
C SER A 159 8.98 7.03 9.38
N THR A 160 9.02 7.74 10.51
CA THR A 160 8.16 7.50 11.68
C THR A 160 7.03 8.53 11.83
N GLY A 161 6.99 9.54 10.95
CA GLY A 161 6.00 10.60 10.98
C GLY A 161 4.59 10.14 10.55
N SER A 162 3.61 11.02 10.72
CA SER A 162 2.20 10.75 10.40
C SER A 162 1.97 10.38 8.94
N ILE A 163 2.68 11.01 8.00
CA ILE A 163 2.62 10.70 6.57
C ILE A 163 3.09 9.26 6.31
N ALA A 164 4.25 8.87 6.85
CA ALA A 164 4.77 7.51 6.68
C ALA A 164 3.83 6.47 7.29
N GLN A 165 3.26 6.76 8.46
CA GLN A 165 2.27 5.90 9.10
C GLN A 165 0.99 5.80 8.26
N GLY A 166 0.51 6.90 7.67
CA GLY A 166 -0.62 6.92 6.75
C GLY A 166 -0.38 6.04 5.52
N ILE A 167 0.80 6.18 4.88
CA ILE A 167 1.22 5.34 3.74
C ILE A 167 1.25 3.86 4.14
N ASN A 168 1.85 3.51 5.27
CA ASN A 168 1.94 2.13 5.73
C ASN A 168 0.57 1.52 6.03
N LEU A 169 -0.34 2.30 6.62
CA LEU A 169 -1.72 1.87 6.84
C LEU A 169 -2.47 1.62 5.52
N TRP A 170 -2.33 2.53 4.57
CA TRP A 170 -2.93 2.37 3.25
C TRP A 170 -2.40 1.13 2.52
N LEU A 171 -1.08 0.92 2.51
CA LEU A 171 -0.47 -0.27 1.90
C LEU A 171 -0.94 -1.56 2.56
N ARG A 172 -1.08 -1.58 3.89
CA ARG A 172 -1.63 -2.74 4.63
C ARG A 172 -3.07 -3.05 4.22
N ASP A 173 -3.92 -2.01 4.15
CA ASP A 173 -5.33 -2.16 3.80
C ASP A 173 -5.49 -2.59 2.33
N CYS A 174 -4.64 -2.08 1.45
CA CYS A 174 -4.54 -2.51 0.07
C CYS A 174 -4.15 -4.00 -0.03
N GLN A 175 -3.13 -4.44 0.71
CA GLN A 175 -2.70 -5.86 0.74
C GLN A 175 -3.79 -6.78 1.31
N ALA A 176 -4.62 -6.26 2.20
CA ALA A 176 -5.78 -6.98 2.74
C ALA A 176 -6.99 -7.01 1.78
N GLY A 177 -6.93 -6.34 0.62
CA GLY A 177 -8.02 -6.31 -0.36
C GLY A 177 -9.22 -5.45 0.07
N VAL A 178 -9.00 -4.46 0.95
CA VAL A 178 -10.09 -3.60 1.45
C VAL A 178 -10.72 -2.80 0.30
N PHE A 179 -9.95 -2.42 -0.71
CA PHE A 179 -10.42 -1.62 -1.85
C PHE A 179 -11.22 -2.40 -2.88
N ASP A 180 -11.15 -3.73 -2.88
CA ASP A 180 -11.94 -4.59 -3.78
C ASP A 180 -13.39 -4.77 -3.31
N GLN A 181 -13.71 -4.33 -2.10
CA GLN A 181 -15.03 -4.50 -1.47
C GLN A 181 -15.89 -3.24 -1.50
N ALA A 182 -15.42 -2.17 -2.13
CA ALA A 182 -16.23 -0.98 -2.33
C ALA A 182 -17.34 -1.27 -3.36
N PRO A 183 -18.61 -1.01 -3.02
CA PRO A 183 -19.76 -1.30 -3.88
C PRO A 183 -19.79 -0.46 -5.14
#